data_6f0282ed9270b1ca7454bfb9ef766cdb
#
_entry.id   6f0282ed9270b1ca7454bfb9ef766cdb
#
_cell.length_a   1.000
_cell.length_b   1.000
_cell.length_c   1.000
_cell.angle_alpha   90.00
_cell.angle_beta   90.00
_cell.angle_gamma   90.00
#
_symmetry.space_group_name_H-M   'P 1'
#
loop_
_entity.id
_entity.type
_entity.pdbx_description
1 polymer ?
#
loop_
_entity_poly.entity_id
_entity_poly.type
_entity_poly.pdbx_seq_one_letter_code
_entity_poly.pdbx_strand_id
1 'polypeptide(L)'
;GGIDYLALGHLHGCQDLTRSVGAPAWYSGSPLAFSFSERSHRKSVLLVELGAPGVEGERAEVAVRRIETPVPRRLTELRGTLEEILARRDEHAGDWLKAVVTDPARPAHLQEQLREAYPHLLLTEYAPEGRAASAGTPVVRREQNPLEVMDEFLAHVTGGDPTEAEHDVLERAYSAVRRQQEAS
;
A
#
# COMPACT_ATOMS: atom_id res chain seq x y z
N GLY A 1 15.52 31.47 22.13
CA GLY A 1 16.31 30.94 21.03
C GLY A 1 15.36 30.38 19.97
N GLY A 2 15.54 30.77 18.72
CA GLY A 2 14.76 30.27 17.59
C GLY A 2 15.37 28.99 17.05
N ILE A 3 14.57 28.24 16.27
CA ILE A 3 15.04 27.11 15.47
C ILE A 3 15.30 27.65 14.07
N ASP A 4 16.49 27.45 13.53
CA ASP A 4 16.86 27.93 12.19
C ASP A 4 16.31 27.00 11.10
N TYR A 5 16.32 25.68 11.32
CA TYR A 5 15.82 24.68 10.37
C TYR A 5 15.17 23.51 11.09
N LEU A 6 14.04 23.04 10.56
CA LEU A 6 13.33 21.82 11.00
C LEU A 6 13.46 20.74 9.93
N ALA A 7 14.27 19.72 10.21
CA ALA A 7 14.34 18.50 9.41
C ALA A 7 13.29 17.51 9.90
N LEU A 8 12.24 17.32 9.10
CA LEU A 8 11.11 16.46 9.45
C LEU A 8 11.25 15.09 8.77
N GLY A 9 10.90 14.05 9.52
CA GLY A 9 10.85 12.65 9.07
C GLY A 9 9.43 12.10 9.01
N HIS A 10 9.28 10.81 8.72
CA HIS A 10 8.03 10.05 8.66
C HIS A 10 7.27 10.12 7.34
N LEU A 11 7.08 11.28 6.72
CA LEU A 11 6.39 11.36 5.42
C LEU A 11 7.33 11.00 4.27
N HIS A 12 6.87 10.13 3.37
CA HIS A 12 7.65 9.62 2.23
C HIS A 12 7.68 10.55 1.02
N GLY A 13 6.82 11.57 0.97
CA GLY A 13 6.83 12.62 -0.03
C GLY A 13 7.63 13.83 0.44
N CYS A 14 8.51 14.37 -0.42
CA CYS A 14 9.22 15.61 -0.13
C CYS A 14 8.22 16.79 -0.07
N GLN A 15 8.22 17.55 1.03
CA GLN A 15 7.30 18.67 1.25
C GLN A 15 7.98 19.83 1.96
N ASP A 16 7.68 21.03 1.47
CA ASP A 16 8.06 22.30 2.10
C ASP A 16 6.94 22.78 3.01
N LEU A 17 7.19 22.88 4.30
CA LEU A 17 6.26 23.41 5.30
C LEU A 17 6.66 24.78 5.84
N THR A 18 7.66 25.44 5.25
CA THR A 18 8.20 26.74 5.70
C THR A 18 7.10 27.77 5.93
N ARG A 19 6.13 27.84 5.01
CA ARG A 19 5.01 28.80 5.13
C ARG A 19 4.05 28.47 6.26
N SER A 20 3.84 27.18 6.52
CA SER A 20 2.90 26.73 7.57
C SER A 20 3.48 26.85 8.97
N VAL A 21 4.78 26.66 9.09
CA VAL A 21 5.49 26.65 10.38
C VAL A 21 6.07 28.04 10.72
N GLY A 22 6.27 28.91 9.73
CA GLY A 22 6.90 30.21 9.91
C GLY A 22 8.41 30.13 10.17
N ALA A 23 9.03 28.98 9.89
CA ALA A 23 10.46 28.73 9.91
C ALA A 23 10.81 27.73 8.81
N PRO A 24 12.05 27.73 8.25
CA PRO A 24 12.47 26.71 7.28
C PRO A 24 12.21 25.30 7.81
N ALA A 25 11.26 24.57 7.20
CA ALA A 25 10.80 23.27 7.66
C ALA A 25 10.48 22.35 6.48
N TRP A 26 11.10 21.18 6.44
CA TRP A 26 10.97 20.28 5.32
C TRP A 26 10.89 18.81 5.72
N TYR A 27 10.02 18.06 5.02
CA TYR A 27 10.16 16.62 4.88
C TYR A 27 11.06 16.33 3.66
N SER A 28 12.17 15.65 3.85
CA SER A 28 13.03 15.22 2.74
C SER A 28 12.36 14.15 1.88
N GLY A 29 11.43 13.42 2.46
CA GLY A 29 10.86 12.23 1.88
C GLY A 29 11.75 11.00 2.07
N SER A 30 11.34 9.89 1.46
CA SER A 30 12.15 8.68 1.40
C SER A 30 13.01 8.63 0.13
N PRO A 31 14.22 8.06 0.18
CA PRO A 31 15.12 7.99 -1.00
C PRO A 31 14.58 7.06 -2.10
N LEU A 32 13.73 6.09 -1.73
CA LEU A 32 13.08 5.14 -2.63
C LEU A 32 11.58 5.11 -2.36
N ALA A 33 10.79 4.60 -3.32
CA ALA A 33 9.39 4.30 -3.10
C ALA A 33 9.26 2.95 -2.35
N PHE A 34 8.50 2.96 -1.26
CA PHE A 34 8.25 1.77 -0.44
C PHE A 34 6.83 1.21 -0.64
N SER A 35 6.01 1.85 -1.47
CA SER A 35 4.64 1.45 -1.73
C SER A 35 4.24 1.84 -3.15
N PHE A 36 3.31 1.08 -3.75
CA PHE A 36 2.77 1.40 -5.08
C PHE A 36 1.98 2.72 -5.11
N SER A 37 1.51 3.22 -3.97
CA SER A 37 0.91 4.55 -3.88
C SER A 37 1.92 5.68 -4.14
N GLU A 38 3.21 5.39 -3.97
CA GLU A 38 4.30 6.34 -4.17
C GLU A 38 4.93 6.28 -5.57
N ARG A 39 4.38 5.46 -6.49
CA ARG A 39 4.94 5.24 -7.84
C ARG A 39 5.10 6.50 -8.68
N SER A 40 4.32 7.54 -8.38
CA SER A 40 4.40 8.84 -9.03
C SER A 40 5.29 9.84 -8.31
N HIS A 41 5.82 9.50 -7.14
CA HIS A 41 6.67 10.41 -6.38
C HIS A 41 8.05 10.52 -7.02
N ARG A 42 8.52 11.75 -7.18
CA ARG A 42 9.93 12.03 -7.53
C ARG A 42 10.72 11.98 -6.24
N LYS A 43 11.48 10.90 -6.07
CA LYS A 43 12.28 10.69 -4.86
C LYS A 43 13.50 11.60 -4.85
N SER A 44 13.89 12.07 -3.66
CA SER A 44 14.94 13.07 -3.51
C SER A 44 15.53 13.05 -2.12
N VAL A 45 16.69 13.66 -2.00
CA VAL A 45 17.28 14.12 -0.75
C VAL A 45 17.36 15.63 -0.73
N LEU A 46 17.46 16.23 0.44
CA LEU A 46 17.65 17.67 0.58
C LEU A 46 19.09 17.96 0.99
N LEU A 47 19.73 18.86 0.27
CA LEU A 47 20.95 19.52 0.71
C LEU A 47 20.54 20.79 1.41
N VAL A 48 20.91 20.93 2.68
CA VAL A 48 20.62 22.08 3.51
C VAL A 48 21.92 22.77 3.87
N GLU A 49 22.03 24.03 3.50
CA GLU A 49 23.19 24.88 3.79
C GLU A 49 22.73 25.91 4.85
N LEU A 50 23.41 25.93 5.97
CA LEU A 50 23.18 26.87 7.04
C LEU A 50 24.26 27.95 6.98
N GLY A 51 23.83 29.20 6.92
CA GLY A 51 24.74 30.38 7.01
C GLY A 51 25.38 30.51 8.40
N ALA A 52 26.16 31.57 8.56
CA ALA A 52 26.72 31.88 9.87
C ALA A 52 25.61 32.10 10.91
N PRO A 53 25.85 31.77 12.19
CA PRO A 53 24.90 32.06 13.25
C PRO A 53 24.52 33.55 13.22
N GLY A 54 23.21 33.82 13.24
CA GLY A 54 22.70 35.19 13.36
C GLY A 54 23.13 35.86 14.67
N VAL A 55 23.04 37.18 14.73
CA VAL A 55 23.18 37.91 15.98
C VAL A 55 22.05 37.50 16.91
N GLU A 56 22.20 37.70 18.20
CA GLU A 56 21.20 37.28 19.21
C GLU A 56 19.79 37.74 18.81
N GLY A 57 18.91 36.77 18.56
CA GLY A 57 17.52 36.97 18.07
C GLY A 57 17.30 36.86 16.57
N GLU A 58 18.34 36.78 15.76
CA GLU A 58 18.25 36.56 14.31
C GLU A 58 18.44 35.08 13.98
N ARG A 59 17.72 34.61 12.94
CA ARG A 59 17.91 33.26 12.40
C ARG A 59 19.05 33.21 11.41
N ALA A 60 19.77 32.10 11.36
CA ALA A 60 20.73 31.86 10.31
C ALA A 60 20.01 31.80 8.94
N GLU A 61 20.69 32.24 7.89
CA GLU A 61 20.22 32.04 6.53
C GLU A 61 20.22 30.54 6.21
N VAL A 62 19.12 30.06 5.63
CA VAL A 62 18.95 28.63 5.29
C VAL A 62 18.66 28.50 3.80
N ALA A 63 19.55 27.83 3.08
CA ALA A 63 19.33 27.46 1.70
C ALA A 63 19.02 25.96 1.61
N VAL A 64 17.92 25.61 0.93
CA VAL A 64 17.49 24.22 0.76
C VAL A 64 17.47 23.90 -0.73
N ARG A 65 18.20 22.87 -1.13
CA ARG A 65 18.24 22.37 -2.50
C ARG A 65 17.82 20.91 -2.56
N ARG A 66 16.78 20.66 -3.35
CA ARG A 66 16.31 19.30 -3.62
C ARG A 66 17.20 18.65 -4.68
N ILE A 67 17.71 17.45 -4.39
CA ILE A 67 18.51 16.62 -5.28
C ILE A 67 17.74 15.34 -5.54
N GLU A 68 17.36 15.08 -6.79
CA GLU A 68 16.65 13.86 -7.15
C GLU A 68 17.54 12.64 -6.99
N THR A 69 17.01 11.58 -6.40
CA THR A 69 17.71 10.30 -6.29
C THR A 69 17.46 9.46 -7.53
N PRO A 70 18.45 8.70 -8.01
CA PRO A 70 18.23 7.78 -9.11
C PRO A 70 17.24 6.70 -8.71
N VAL A 71 16.35 6.36 -9.62
CA VAL A 71 15.39 5.25 -9.47
C VAL A 71 15.93 4.04 -10.22
N PRO A 72 16.56 3.07 -9.54
CA PRO A 72 17.20 1.94 -10.20
C PRO A 72 16.18 1.03 -10.90
N ARG A 73 14.94 1.00 -10.40
CA ARG A 73 13.84 0.22 -10.97
C ARG A 73 12.52 0.88 -10.65
N ARG A 74 11.67 1.05 -11.65
CA ARG A 74 10.35 1.67 -11.49
C ARG A 74 9.41 0.75 -10.71
N LEU A 75 8.48 1.36 -9.97
CA LEU A 75 7.28 0.70 -9.48
C LEU A 75 6.16 0.93 -10.48
N THR A 76 5.65 -0.14 -11.07
CA THR A 76 4.60 -0.10 -12.09
C THR A 76 3.39 -0.92 -11.64
N GLU A 77 2.20 -0.35 -11.78
CA GLU A 77 0.94 -1.07 -11.62
C GLU A 77 0.31 -1.25 -12.99
N LEU A 78 0.12 -2.50 -13.41
CA LEU A 78 -0.62 -2.87 -14.60
C LEU A 78 -1.99 -3.38 -14.20
N ARG A 79 -3.02 -2.82 -14.81
CA ARG A 79 -4.42 -3.23 -14.64
C ARG A 79 -5.00 -3.61 -16.00
N GLY A 80 -5.68 -4.73 -16.06
CA GLY A 80 -6.32 -5.25 -17.27
C GLY A 80 -6.54 -6.75 -17.19
N THR A 81 -6.98 -7.35 -18.30
CA THR A 81 -7.03 -8.80 -18.42
C THR A 81 -5.62 -9.39 -18.39
N LEU A 82 -5.51 -10.67 -18.07
CA LEU A 82 -4.21 -11.36 -18.10
C LEU A 82 -3.51 -11.20 -19.46
N GLU A 83 -4.27 -11.34 -20.57
CA GLU A 83 -3.75 -11.16 -21.91
C GLU A 83 -3.18 -9.75 -22.13
N GLU A 84 -3.92 -8.71 -21.74
CA GLU A 84 -3.47 -7.31 -21.86
C GLU A 84 -2.22 -7.05 -21.02
N ILE A 85 -2.15 -7.60 -19.82
CA ILE A 85 -0.98 -7.47 -18.96
C ILE A 85 0.22 -8.16 -19.58
N LEU A 86 0.07 -9.41 -20.06
CA LEU A 86 1.15 -10.17 -20.69
C LEU A 86 1.65 -9.52 -21.98
N ALA A 87 0.78 -8.88 -22.75
CA ALA A 87 1.15 -8.16 -23.97
C ALA A 87 2.12 -6.99 -23.72
N ARG A 88 2.18 -6.47 -22.49
CA ARG A 88 3.07 -5.38 -22.08
C ARG A 88 4.38 -5.85 -21.45
N ARG A 89 4.71 -7.14 -21.58
CA ARG A 89 5.92 -7.73 -20.98
C ARG A 89 7.18 -6.97 -21.35
N ASP A 90 7.39 -6.70 -22.63
CA ASP A 90 8.63 -6.11 -23.13
C ASP A 90 8.87 -4.68 -22.59
N GLU A 91 7.78 -3.95 -22.28
CA GLU A 91 7.87 -2.61 -21.70
C GLU A 91 8.23 -2.62 -20.22
N HIS A 92 7.76 -3.64 -19.47
CA HIS A 92 7.75 -3.61 -17.99
C HIS A 92 8.44 -4.81 -17.33
N ALA A 93 9.06 -5.71 -18.08
CA ALA A 93 9.78 -6.86 -17.50
C ALA A 93 10.89 -6.44 -16.51
N GLY A 94 11.43 -5.23 -16.69
CA GLY A 94 12.44 -4.65 -15.80
C GLY A 94 11.89 -3.96 -14.56
N ASP A 95 10.60 -3.73 -14.45
CA ASP A 95 9.99 -2.97 -13.37
C ASP A 95 9.63 -3.85 -12.16
N TRP A 96 9.56 -3.27 -10.99
CA TRP A 96 8.84 -3.87 -9.86
C TRP A 96 7.36 -3.73 -10.13
N LEU A 97 6.68 -4.87 -10.30
CA LEU A 97 5.33 -4.90 -10.82
C LEU A 97 4.29 -5.28 -9.77
N LYS A 98 3.16 -4.56 -9.79
CA LYS A 98 1.87 -5.00 -9.27
C LYS A 98 0.96 -5.27 -10.47
N ALA A 99 0.41 -6.49 -10.56
CA ALA A 99 -0.59 -6.86 -11.55
C ALA A 99 -1.98 -6.88 -10.91
N VAL A 100 -2.92 -6.13 -11.47
CA VAL A 100 -4.34 -6.12 -11.08
C VAL A 100 -5.12 -6.73 -12.24
N VAL A 101 -5.47 -8.00 -12.09
CA VAL A 101 -6.10 -8.80 -13.14
C VAL A 101 -7.62 -8.67 -13.08
N THR A 102 -8.23 -8.29 -14.20
CA THR A 102 -9.66 -7.95 -14.30
C THR A 102 -10.50 -8.94 -15.08
N ASP A 103 -9.93 -10.09 -15.46
CA ASP A 103 -10.67 -11.14 -16.15
C ASP A 103 -11.98 -11.49 -15.41
N PRO A 104 -13.10 -11.72 -16.11
CA PRO A 104 -14.38 -12.10 -15.47
C PRO A 104 -14.29 -13.38 -14.65
N ALA A 105 -13.52 -14.36 -15.16
CA ALA A 105 -13.18 -15.60 -14.46
C ALA A 105 -11.68 -15.61 -14.16
N ARG A 106 -11.30 -16.10 -12.96
CA ARG A 106 -9.89 -16.15 -12.59
C ARG A 106 -9.12 -17.09 -13.52
N PRO A 107 -8.10 -16.58 -14.26
CA PRO A 107 -7.31 -17.40 -15.16
C PRO A 107 -6.61 -18.55 -14.44
N ALA A 108 -6.55 -19.72 -15.10
CA ALA A 108 -5.77 -20.84 -14.59
C ALA A 108 -4.27 -20.48 -14.57
N HIS A 109 -3.55 -20.97 -13.57
CA HIS A 109 -2.10 -20.73 -13.44
C HIS A 109 -1.67 -19.25 -13.48
N LEU A 110 -2.59 -18.35 -13.10
CA LEU A 110 -2.39 -16.90 -13.13
C LEU A 110 -1.02 -16.46 -12.57
N GLN A 111 -0.69 -16.93 -11.37
CA GLN A 111 0.53 -16.53 -10.68
C GLN A 111 1.80 -17.03 -11.39
N GLU A 112 1.73 -18.22 -11.98
CA GLU A 112 2.84 -18.82 -12.73
C GLU A 112 3.12 -18.06 -14.02
N GLN A 113 2.08 -17.78 -14.80
CA GLN A 113 2.18 -17.02 -16.05
C GLN A 113 2.72 -15.60 -15.81
N LEU A 114 2.22 -14.92 -14.76
CA LEU A 114 2.71 -13.59 -14.42
C LEU A 114 4.16 -13.59 -13.96
N ARG A 115 4.61 -14.58 -13.17
CA ARG A 115 5.99 -14.68 -12.72
C ARG A 115 6.96 -15.03 -13.85
N GLU A 116 6.53 -15.82 -14.82
CA GLU A 116 7.33 -16.12 -16.01
C GLU A 116 7.53 -14.86 -16.86
N ALA A 117 6.47 -14.06 -17.03
CA ALA A 117 6.53 -12.83 -17.81
C ALA A 117 7.27 -11.69 -17.08
N TYR A 118 7.12 -11.59 -15.77
CA TYR A 118 7.62 -10.49 -14.95
C TYR A 118 8.47 -11.00 -13.80
N PRO A 119 9.80 -11.12 -13.98
CA PRO A 119 10.70 -11.63 -12.94
C PRO A 119 10.68 -10.83 -11.63
N HIS A 120 10.23 -9.58 -11.70
CA HIS A 120 10.15 -8.67 -10.56
C HIS A 120 8.70 -8.37 -10.13
N LEU A 121 7.80 -9.32 -10.35
CA LEU A 121 6.43 -9.27 -9.85
C LEU A 121 6.42 -9.33 -8.32
N LEU A 122 5.88 -8.28 -7.70
CA LEU A 122 5.76 -8.17 -6.24
C LEU A 122 4.37 -8.52 -5.74
N LEU A 123 3.33 -8.06 -6.43
CA LEU A 123 1.95 -8.24 -6.02
C LEU A 123 1.08 -8.68 -7.20
N THR A 124 0.14 -9.58 -6.92
CA THR A 124 -0.94 -9.94 -7.84
C THR A 124 -2.27 -9.73 -7.11
N GLU A 125 -3.14 -8.96 -7.71
CA GLU A 125 -4.50 -8.71 -7.23
C GLU A 125 -5.48 -9.22 -8.30
N TYR A 126 -6.53 -9.90 -7.89
CA TYR A 126 -7.61 -10.30 -8.79
C TYR A 126 -8.85 -9.45 -8.49
N ALA A 127 -9.23 -8.59 -9.43
CA ALA A 127 -10.30 -7.62 -9.30
C ALA A 127 -11.17 -7.62 -10.57
N PRO A 128 -12.03 -8.64 -10.76
CA PRO A 128 -12.83 -8.79 -11.97
C PRO A 128 -13.74 -7.58 -12.19
N GLU A 129 -13.84 -7.13 -13.46
CA GLU A 129 -14.75 -6.05 -13.84
C GLU A 129 -16.20 -6.50 -13.73
N GLY A 130 -17.06 -5.64 -13.17
CA GLY A 130 -18.48 -5.93 -12.97
C GLY A 130 -18.84 -6.52 -11.60
N ARG A 131 -17.87 -6.98 -10.82
CA ARG A 131 -18.05 -7.15 -9.38
C ARG A 131 -17.72 -5.81 -8.73
N ALA A 132 -18.73 -5.13 -8.18
CA ALA A 132 -18.46 -4.03 -7.26
C ALA A 132 -17.35 -4.54 -6.33
N ALA A 133 -16.23 -3.82 -6.28
CA ALA A 133 -15.20 -4.12 -5.31
C ALA A 133 -15.94 -4.21 -3.98
N SER A 134 -16.13 -5.42 -3.47
CA SER A 134 -16.54 -5.63 -2.11
C SER A 134 -15.37 -5.07 -1.32
N ALA A 135 -15.52 -3.78 -1.09
CA ALA A 135 -14.52 -2.92 -0.53
C ALA A 135 -14.14 -3.44 0.83
N GLY A 136 -12.88 -3.61 0.99
CA GLY A 136 -12.30 -3.65 2.32
C GLY A 136 -12.40 -5.03 2.98
N THR A 137 -11.30 -5.45 3.54
CA THR A 137 -11.30 -6.38 4.66
C THR A 137 -12.48 -6.01 5.56
N PRO A 138 -13.42 -6.94 5.83
CA PRO A 138 -14.55 -6.63 6.69
C PRO A 138 -14.01 -6.04 7.99
N VAL A 139 -14.39 -4.79 8.27
CA VAL A 139 -14.04 -4.15 9.54
C VAL A 139 -14.87 -4.85 10.61
N VAL A 140 -14.25 -5.76 11.32
CA VAL A 140 -14.88 -6.43 12.46
C VAL A 140 -15.25 -5.35 13.48
N ARG A 141 -16.53 -5.01 13.54
CA ARG A 141 -17.06 -4.14 14.59
C ARG A 141 -17.07 -4.97 15.88
N ARG A 142 -16.58 -4.41 16.96
CA ARG A 142 -16.46 -5.08 18.28
C ARG A 142 -17.77 -5.65 18.85
N GLU A 143 -18.91 -5.38 18.21
CA GLU A 143 -20.26 -5.79 18.65
C GLU A 143 -20.92 -6.82 17.72
N GLN A 144 -20.22 -7.31 16.68
CA GLN A 144 -20.79 -8.32 15.78
C GLN A 144 -20.71 -9.71 16.40
N ASN A 145 -21.76 -10.51 16.18
CA ASN A 145 -21.76 -11.92 16.54
C ASN A 145 -20.65 -12.64 15.74
N PRO A 146 -19.72 -13.36 16.38
CA PRO A 146 -18.64 -14.06 15.69
C PRO A 146 -19.11 -15.01 14.59
N LEU A 147 -20.28 -15.64 14.73
CA LEU A 147 -20.86 -16.50 13.69
C LEU A 147 -21.27 -15.70 12.44
N GLU A 148 -21.86 -14.52 12.62
CA GLU A 148 -22.18 -13.63 11.50
C GLU A 148 -20.92 -13.19 10.74
N VAL A 149 -19.83 -12.89 11.44
CA VAL A 149 -18.54 -12.56 10.83
C VAL A 149 -17.97 -13.74 10.03
N MET A 150 -18.11 -14.96 10.55
CA MET A 150 -17.68 -16.18 9.86
C MET A 150 -18.52 -16.44 8.59
N ASP A 151 -19.82 -16.24 8.65
CA ASP A 151 -20.72 -16.36 7.50
C ASP A 151 -20.41 -15.30 6.43
N GLU A 152 -20.22 -14.04 6.82
CA GLU A 152 -19.80 -12.98 5.93
C GLU A 152 -18.44 -13.27 5.27
N PHE A 153 -17.49 -13.81 6.03
CA PHE A 153 -16.19 -14.21 5.49
C PHE A 153 -16.32 -15.34 4.48
N LEU A 154 -17.13 -16.38 4.80
CA LEU A 154 -17.36 -17.50 3.89
C LEU A 154 -18.06 -17.03 2.61
N ALA A 155 -19.09 -16.19 2.72
CA ALA A 155 -19.75 -15.57 1.58
C ALA A 155 -18.77 -14.75 0.72
N HIS A 156 -17.87 -14.04 1.34
CA HIS A 156 -16.85 -13.25 0.64
C HIS A 156 -15.87 -14.14 -0.15
N VAL A 157 -15.43 -15.25 0.43
CA VAL A 157 -14.45 -16.16 -0.19
C VAL A 157 -15.07 -17.03 -1.26
N THR A 158 -16.29 -17.56 -1.03
CA THR A 158 -16.99 -18.47 -1.97
C THR A 158 -17.75 -17.71 -3.05
N GLY A 159 -18.12 -16.47 -2.77
CA GLY A 159 -18.89 -15.61 -3.68
C GLY A 159 -20.40 -15.89 -3.68
N GLY A 160 -20.91 -16.56 -2.66
CA GLY A 160 -22.34 -16.82 -2.42
C GLY A 160 -22.61 -16.97 -0.93
N ASP A 161 -23.87 -16.85 -0.52
CA ASP A 161 -24.24 -17.07 0.87
C ASP A 161 -23.92 -18.50 1.32
N PRO A 162 -23.48 -18.70 2.59
CA PRO A 162 -23.23 -20.02 3.13
C PRO A 162 -24.44 -20.91 3.04
N THR A 163 -24.23 -22.16 2.67
CA THR A 163 -25.27 -23.18 2.76
C THR A 163 -25.56 -23.53 4.23
N GLU A 164 -26.74 -24.09 4.52
CA GLU A 164 -27.12 -24.53 5.86
C GLU A 164 -26.09 -25.52 6.46
N ALA A 165 -25.54 -26.42 5.63
CA ALA A 165 -24.51 -27.37 6.06
C ALA A 165 -23.17 -26.69 6.42
N GLU A 166 -22.78 -25.63 5.73
CA GLU A 166 -21.59 -24.87 6.02
C GLU A 166 -21.76 -24.03 7.29
N HIS A 167 -22.93 -23.42 7.46
CA HIS A 167 -23.26 -22.68 8.68
C HIS A 167 -23.25 -23.61 9.91
N ASP A 168 -23.83 -24.82 9.84
CA ASP A 168 -23.79 -25.82 10.91
C ASP A 168 -22.36 -26.25 11.30
N VAL A 169 -21.45 -26.31 10.33
CA VAL A 169 -20.02 -26.59 10.59
C VAL A 169 -19.39 -25.46 11.37
N LEU A 170 -19.61 -24.20 10.96
CA LEU A 170 -19.09 -23.02 11.64
C LEU A 170 -19.63 -22.92 13.09
N GLU A 171 -20.91 -23.13 13.27
CA GLU A 171 -21.55 -23.10 14.60
C GLU A 171 -20.97 -24.15 15.55
N ARG A 172 -20.80 -25.40 15.06
CA ARG A 172 -20.16 -26.48 15.84
C ARG A 172 -18.73 -26.17 16.21
N ALA A 173 -17.95 -25.65 15.28
CA ALA A 173 -16.54 -25.25 15.51
C ALA A 173 -16.46 -24.13 16.55
N TYR A 174 -17.27 -23.10 16.42
CA TYR A 174 -17.32 -21.96 17.34
C TYR A 174 -17.72 -22.42 18.75
N SER A 175 -18.77 -23.26 18.86
CA SER A 175 -19.25 -23.79 20.13
C SER A 175 -18.22 -24.71 20.82
N ALA A 176 -17.41 -25.44 20.05
CA ALA A 176 -16.33 -26.26 20.58
C ALA A 176 -15.22 -25.41 21.20
N VAL A 177 -14.79 -24.33 20.51
CA VAL A 177 -13.76 -23.40 21.00
C VAL A 177 -14.23 -22.68 22.27
N ARG A 178 -15.48 -22.21 22.31
CA ARG A 178 -16.04 -21.57 23.50
C ARG A 178 -16.04 -22.46 24.71
N ARG A 179 -16.50 -23.72 24.58
CA ARG A 179 -16.46 -24.69 25.68
C ARG A 179 -15.06 -24.96 26.21
N GLN A 180 -14.05 -24.93 25.33
CA GLN A 180 -12.65 -25.13 25.72
C GLN A 180 -12.09 -23.92 26.50
N GLN A 181 -12.51 -22.71 26.13
CA GLN A 181 -12.12 -21.48 26.84
C GLN A 181 -12.81 -21.32 28.20
N GLU A 182 -14.05 -21.78 28.33
CA GLU A 182 -14.81 -21.75 29.61
C GLU A 182 -14.31 -22.81 30.60
N ALA A 183 -13.57 -23.83 30.12
CA ALA A 183 -13.01 -24.91 30.94
C ALA A 183 -11.54 -24.69 31.36
N SER A 184 -10.92 -23.58 30.94
CA SER A 184 -9.52 -23.20 31.21
C SER A 184 -9.44 -22.06 32.21
#